data_28c8bfbd7b7e7392b12ac0b948aff5bc
#
_entry.id   28c8bfbd7b7e7392b12ac0b948aff5bc
#
_cell.length_a   1.000
_cell.length_b   1.000
_cell.length_c   1.000
_cell.angle_alpha   90.00
_cell.angle_beta   90.00
_cell.angle_gamma   90.00
#
_symmetry.space_group_name_H-M   'P 1'
#
loop_
_entity.id
_entity.type
_entity.pdbx_description
1 polymer ?
#
loop_
_entity_poly.entity_id
_entity_poly.type
_entity_poly.pdbx_seq_one_letter_code
_entity_poly.pdbx_strand_id
1 'polypeptide(L)'
;MSTKESHLEGTSTLVIEPWNVILLNDDWHSFDEVIEQLMLATGCSAEKAADIAWLAHSEGEAVCYCGPRERCEHVAEVLEEIDLGVRVEKA
;
A
#
# COMPACT_ATOMS: atom_id res chain seq x y z
N MET A 1 -2.43 -6.50 39.05
CA MET A 1 -2.12 -6.59 38.29
C MET A 1 -2.01 -6.51 37.68
N SER A 2 -2.11 -6.57 37.82
CA SER A 2 -1.77 -6.69 36.83
C SER A 2 -1.80 -6.39 36.10
N THR A 3 -2.08 -6.37 36.37
CA THR A 3 -1.92 -6.32 35.40
C THR A 3 -1.71 -5.96 34.79
N LYS A 4 -1.79 -5.93 35.07
CA LYS A 4 -1.44 -5.92 34.27
C LYS A 4 -1.10 -5.86 33.55
N GLU A 5 -1.14 -6.02 33.82
CA GLU A 5 -0.75 -6.30 32.95
C GLU A 5 -0.85 -6.35 32.16
N SER A 6 -1.18 -6.37 32.46
CA SER A 6 -1.21 -6.81 31.47
C SER A 6 -1.46 -6.57 30.78
N HIS A 7 -1.88 -6.47 30.83
CA HIS A 7 -2.03 -6.64 29.88
C HIS A 7 -1.68 -6.24 29.10
N LEU A 8 -1.58 -5.98 29.18
CA LEU A 8 -1.18 -6.03 28.32
C LEU A 8 -0.86 -6.19 27.70
N GLU A 9 -1.04 -6.34 27.85
CA GLU A 9 -0.66 -6.80 27.07
C GLU A 9 -0.99 -7.00 26.15
N GLY A 10 -1.40 -7.22 26.45
CA GLY A 10 -2.30 -8.01 25.66
C GLY A 10 -2.35 -7.82 24.26
N THR A 11 -2.36 -6.79 23.87
CA THR A 11 -2.31 -6.48 22.48
C THR A 11 -1.19 -7.14 21.76
N SER A 12 -0.23 -7.52 22.52
CA SER A 12 0.91 -8.20 21.96
C SER A 12 0.55 -9.48 21.26
N THR A 13 -0.62 -10.03 21.56
CA THR A 13 -1.03 -11.25 20.93
C THR A 13 -1.49 -11.04 19.51
N LEU A 14 -1.72 -9.80 19.14
CA LEU A 14 -2.12 -9.50 17.78
C LEU A 14 -0.89 -9.17 16.97
N VAL A 15 -0.26 -10.19 16.46
CA VAL A 15 0.85 -9.98 15.55
C VAL A 15 0.25 -9.84 14.17
N ILE A 16 0.30 -8.63 13.66
CA ILE A 16 -0.15 -8.36 12.31
C ILE A 16 1.06 -8.42 11.41
N GLU A 17 1.12 -9.48 10.62
CA GLU A 17 2.19 -9.59 9.64
C GLU A 17 1.99 -8.55 8.57
N PRO A 18 2.99 -7.76 8.27
CA PRO A 18 2.86 -6.75 7.24
C PRO A 18 2.86 -7.37 5.85
N TRP A 19 2.08 -6.76 4.98
CA TRP A 19 2.03 -7.11 3.57
C TRP A 19 2.32 -5.84 2.77
N ASN A 20 2.75 -6.03 1.55
CA ASN A 20 3.04 -4.91 0.65
C ASN A 20 2.13 -4.94 -0.55
N VAL A 21 1.76 -3.76 -1.00
CA VAL A 21 1.15 -3.58 -2.33
C VAL A 21 2.25 -2.99 -3.21
N ILE A 22 2.52 -3.66 -4.31
CA ILE A 22 3.56 -3.25 -5.23
C ILE A 22 2.90 -2.77 -6.51
N LEU A 23 3.15 -1.51 -6.83
CA LEU A 23 2.65 -0.90 -8.05
C LEU A 23 3.62 -1.22 -9.18
N LEU A 24 3.09 -1.74 -10.27
CA LEU A 24 3.90 -2.08 -11.43
C LEU A 24 3.83 -0.94 -12.44
N ASN A 25 4.94 -0.69 -13.10
CA ASN A 25 5.00 0.34 -14.12
C ASN A 25 4.25 -0.12 -15.37
N ASP A 26 3.63 0.83 -16.07
CA ASP A 26 3.12 0.59 -17.41
C ASP A 26 3.41 1.82 -18.27
N ASP A 27 3.12 1.73 -19.57
CA ASP A 27 3.48 2.78 -20.51
C ASP A 27 2.27 3.58 -21.00
N TRP A 28 1.10 3.35 -20.41
CA TRP A 28 -0.12 4.01 -20.93
C TRP A 28 -0.87 4.87 -19.93
N HIS A 29 -0.65 4.68 -18.63
CA HIS A 29 -1.24 5.60 -17.66
C HIS A 29 -0.37 6.84 -17.54
N SER A 30 -1.00 8.00 -17.47
CA SER A 30 -0.27 9.23 -17.20
C SER A 30 0.12 9.26 -15.72
N PHE A 31 1.14 10.05 -15.38
CA PHE A 31 1.50 10.23 -13.98
C PHE A 31 0.34 10.78 -13.18
N ASP A 32 -0.41 11.73 -13.76
CA ASP A 32 -1.55 12.32 -13.05
C ASP A 32 -2.59 11.27 -12.70
N GLU A 33 -2.89 10.36 -13.61
CA GLU A 33 -3.83 9.28 -13.35
C GLU A 33 -3.35 8.39 -12.20
N VAL A 34 -2.08 8.04 -12.23
CA VAL A 34 -1.50 7.16 -11.21
C VAL A 34 -1.51 7.86 -9.85
N ILE A 35 -1.12 9.14 -9.82
CA ILE A 35 -1.07 9.92 -8.59
C ILE A 35 -2.46 9.98 -7.96
N GLU A 36 -3.48 10.32 -8.75
CA GLU A 36 -4.84 10.41 -8.24
C GLU A 36 -5.32 9.08 -7.70
N GLN A 37 -5.05 8.01 -8.42
CA GLN A 37 -5.51 6.69 -7.99
C GLN A 37 -4.80 6.23 -6.73
N LEU A 38 -3.51 6.53 -6.60
CA LEU A 38 -2.76 6.22 -5.39
C LEU A 38 -3.33 6.96 -4.19
N MET A 39 -3.69 8.24 -4.37
CA MET A 39 -4.29 9.00 -3.29
C MET A 39 -5.63 8.41 -2.86
N LEU A 40 -6.44 8.00 -3.83
CA LEU A 40 -7.71 7.35 -3.52
C LEU A 40 -7.51 6.03 -2.79
N ALA A 41 -6.55 5.24 -3.24
CA ALA A 41 -6.35 3.90 -2.71
C ALA A 41 -5.74 3.92 -1.30
N THR A 42 -4.77 4.79 -1.08
CA THR A 42 -3.97 4.74 0.15
C THR A 42 -4.23 5.91 1.09
N GLY A 43 -4.82 6.99 0.60
CA GLY A 43 -4.99 8.20 1.40
C GLY A 43 -3.72 9.02 1.58
N CYS A 44 -2.67 8.70 0.83
CA CYS A 44 -1.42 9.45 0.96
C CYS A 44 -1.52 10.82 0.32
N SER A 45 -0.53 11.66 0.57
CA SER A 45 -0.47 12.99 -0.03
C SER A 45 -0.13 12.90 -1.50
N ALA A 46 -0.42 13.98 -2.23
CA ALA A 46 -0.06 14.06 -3.65
C ALA A 46 1.44 13.94 -3.84
N GLU A 47 2.20 14.55 -2.94
CA GLU A 47 3.66 14.49 -3.01
C GLU A 47 4.16 13.06 -2.87
N LYS A 48 3.64 12.34 -1.89
CA LYS A 48 4.01 10.95 -1.69
C LYS A 48 3.61 10.10 -2.87
N ALA A 49 2.42 10.33 -3.41
CA ALA A 49 1.94 9.59 -4.57
C ALA A 49 2.83 9.83 -5.78
N ALA A 50 3.27 11.08 -5.96
CA ALA A 50 4.17 11.42 -7.06
C ALA A 50 5.50 10.70 -6.92
N ASP A 51 6.04 10.62 -5.70
CA ASP A 51 7.30 9.91 -5.46
C ASP A 51 7.16 8.42 -5.81
N ILE A 52 6.04 7.81 -5.42
CA ILE A 52 5.78 6.41 -5.71
C ILE A 52 5.67 6.19 -7.22
N ALA A 53 4.91 7.06 -7.89
CA ALA A 53 4.72 6.93 -9.33
C ALA A 53 6.05 7.06 -10.08
N TRP A 54 6.88 8.00 -9.64
CA TRP A 54 8.20 8.18 -10.25
C TRP A 54 9.10 6.97 -10.01
N LEU A 55 9.06 6.42 -8.79
CA LEU A 55 9.87 5.25 -8.45
C LEU A 55 9.44 4.05 -9.28
N ALA A 56 8.14 3.83 -9.42
CA ALA A 56 7.65 2.73 -10.25
C ALA A 56 8.09 2.91 -11.70
N HIS A 57 8.05 4.14 -12.20
CA HIS A 57 8.47 4.42 -13.57
C HIS A 57 9.96 4.13 -13.76
N SER A 58 10.80 4.56 -12.83
CA SER A 58 12.24 4.44 -13.00
C SER A 58 12.78 3.06 -12.64
N GLU A 59 12.14 2.37 -11.69
CA GLU A 59 12.63 1.05 -11.22
C GLU A 59 11.81 -0.12 -11.75
N GLY A 60 10.70 0.15 -12.40
CA GLY A 60 9.81 -0.89 -12.91
C GLY A 60 8.70 -1.27 -11.95
N GLU A 61 8.89 -1.05 -10.67
CA GLU A 61 7.89 -1.31 -9.65
C GLU A 61 8.24 -0.54 -8.38
N ALA A 62 7.24 -0.32 -7.53
CA ALA A 62 7.47 0.36 -6.26
C ALA A 62 6.45 -0.09 -5.24
N VAL A 63 6.88 -0.24 -3.98
CA VAL A 63 5.94 -0.50 -2.88
C VAL A 63 5.15 0.77 -2.65
N CYS A 64 3.82 0.68 -2.77
CA CYS A 64 2.98 1.87 -2.59
C CYS A 64 2.19 1.85 -1.29
N TYR A 65 2.12 0.72 -0.63
CA TYR A 65 1.42 0.62 0.65
C TYR A 65 1.95 -0.59 1.41
N CYS A 66 2.02 -0.46 2.74
CA CYS A 66 2.41 -1.56 3.60
C CYS A 66 1.47 -1.59 4.78
N GLY A 67 0.95 -2.76 5.11
CA GLY A 67 0.02 -2.90 6.21
C GLY A 67 -0.61 -4.28 6.25
N PRO A 68 -1.73 -4.42 6.98
CA PRO A 68 -2.39 -5.72 7.06
C PRO A 68 -2.85 -6.19 5.68
N ARG A 69 -2.86 -7.49 5.50
CA ARG A 69 -3.22 -8.08 4.22
C ARG A 69 -4.56 -7.56 3.68
N GLU A 70 -5.56 -7.49 4.56
CA GLU A 70 -6.89 -7.06 4.15
C GLU A 70 -6.89 -5.65 3.57
N ARG A 71 -6.12 -4.75 4.21
CA ARG A 71 -6.00 -3.38 3.70
C ARG A 71 -5.24 -3.36 2.37
N CYS A 72 -4.23 -4.19 2.26
CA CYS A 72 -3.47 -4.29 1.02
C CYS A 72 -4.36 -4.76 -0.13
N GLU A 73 -5.22 -5.72 0.12
CA GLU A 73 -6.15 -6.21 -0.89
C GLU A 73 -7.11 -5.12 -1.33
N HIS A 74 -7.58 -4.31 -0.39
CA HIS A 74 -8.46 -3.19 -0.72
C HIS A 74 -7.72 -2.14 -1.57
N VAL A 75 -6.50 -1.81 -1.18
CA VAL A 75 -5.68 -0.86 -1.95
C VAL A 75 -5.48 -1.37 -3.37
N ALA A 76 -5.19 -2.66 -3.51
CA ALA A 76 -4.99 -3.27 -4.82
C ALA A 76 -6.26 -3.16 -5.67
N GLU A 77 -7.43 -3.41 -5.06
CA GLU A 77 -8.70 -3.31 -5.78
C GLU A 77 -8.91 -1.91 -6.34
N VAL A 78 -8.62 -0.89 -5.53
CA VAL A 78 -8.82 0.49 -5.98
C VAL A 78 -7.88 0.82 -7.12
N LEU A 79 -6.63 0.38 -7.03
CA LEU A 79 -5.67 0.62 -8.11
C LEU A 79 -6.09 -0.09 -9.40
N GLU A 80 -6.66 -1.28 -9.25
CA GLU A 80 -7.10 -2.05 -10.40
C GLU A 80 -8.34 -1.47 -11.08
N GLU A 81 -9.05 -0.55 -10.42
CA GLU A 81 -10.20 0.09 -11.02
C GLU A 81 -9.86 0.83 -12.32
N ILE A 82 -8.63 1.29 -12.46
CA ILE A 82 -8.18 1.90 -13.71
C ILE A 82 -7.15 1.03 -14.41
N ASP A 83 -7.19 -0.26 -14.12
CA ASP A 83 -6.32 -1.25 -14.78
C ASP A 83 -4.83 -1.05 -14.51
N LEU A 84 -4.49 -0.52 -13.36
CA LEU A 84 -3.08 -0.50 -12.94
C LEU A 84 -2.67 -1.92 -12.54
N GLY A 85 -1.46 -2.30 -12.90
CA GLY A 85 -0.90 -3.57 -12.47
C GLY A 85 -0.42 -3.47 -11.04
N VAL A 86 -0.80 -4.45 -10.21
CA VAL A 86 -0.38 -4.45 -8.81
C VAL A 86 -0.13 -5.89 -8.37
N ARG A 87 0.68 -5.99 -7.32
CA ARG A 87 0.97 -7.27 -6.71
C ARG A 87 0.86 -7.11 -5.20
N VAL A 88 0.24 -8.06 -4.51
CA VAL A 88 0.14 -8.06 -3.06
C VAL A 88 0.94 -9.24 -2.55
N GLU A 89 1.89 -8.99 -1.66
CA GLU A 89 2.72 -10.06 -1.15
C GLU A 89 3.21 -9.74 0.26
N LYS A 90 3.65 -10.75 0.98
CA LYS A 90 4.20 -10.53 2.31
C LYS A 90 5.42 -9.63 2.25
N ALA A 91 5.53 -8.77 3.22
CA ALA A 91 6.68 -7.87 3.32
C ALA A 91 7.93 -8.61 3.69
#